data_2f2be67e01533afdafa3998d6362b673
#
_entry.id   2f2be67e01533afdafa3998d6362b673
#
_cell.length_a   1.000
_cell.length_b   1.000
_cell.length_c   1.000
_cell.angle_alpha   90.00
_cell.angle_beta   90.00
_cell.angle_gamma   90.00
#
_symmetry.space_group_name_H-M   'P 1'
#
loop_
_entity.id
_entity.type
_entity.pdbx_description
1 polymer ?
#
loop_
_entity_poly.entity_id
_entity_poly.type
_entity_poly.pdbx_seq_one_letter_code
_entity_poly.pdbx_strand_id
1 'polypeptide(L)'
;MLINSIKNILKKIFPFTSNIRYDKETYQIMKLVLNENSTFVDVGCHVGEVMDQALKLSPNGHHFAYEPIPSLYNDLKFKYKNICEVRNVALSDYSGESDFHHVLSNPAYSGIKKRAYPKNEKIKKIKIKTSTLDIELLNEKRVDLVKIDVEGGEYGVLKGSEKVIEKFHPIIIFEHGLGASDYYNTNSEDIFIFFENIRYEIFTLKGFLKKSLPLLKDQFNNIYYKNEEYYFLAMLKV
;
A
#
# COMPACT_ATOMS: atom_id res chain seq x y z
N MET A 1 16.88 4.78 -34.23
CA MET A 1 16.66 6.09 -33.58
C MET A 1 15.20 6.49 -33.48
N LEU A 2 14.37 6.34 -34.50
CA LEU A 2 12.92 6.69 -34.49
C LEU A 2 12.07 5.95 -33.44
N ILE A 3 12.30 4.65 -33.27
CA ILE A 3 11.53 3.79 -32.33
C ILE A 3 11.77 4.19 -30.86
N ASN A 4 12.97 4.59 -30.50
CA ASN A 4 13.27 5.07 -29.12
C ASN A 4 12.68 6.46 -28.86
N SER A 5 12.60 7.32 -29.88
CA SER A 5 11.91 8.61 -29.77
C SER A 5 10.41 8.45 -29.60
N ILE A 6 9.78 7.52 -30.32
CA ILE A 6 8.34 7.21 -30.19
C ILE A 6 8.05 6.59 -28.80
N LYS A 7 8.89 5.68 -28.31
CA LYS A 7 8.76 5.12 -26.94
C LYS A 7 8.92 6.20 -25.86
N ASN A 8 9.81 7.15 -26.04
CA ASN A 8 9.99 8.26 -25.08
C ASN A 8 8.86 9.30 -25.14
N ILE A 9 8.28 9.51 -26.33
CA ILE A 9 7.08 10.36 -26.49
C ILE A 9 5.85 9.68 -25.87
N LEU A 10 5.67 8.37 -26.10
CA LEU A 10 4.60 7.59 -25.48
C LEU A 10 4.74 7.52 -23.95
N LYS A 11 5.96 7.39 -23.40
CA LYS A 11 6.19 7.49 -21.95
C LYS A 11 5.90 8.88 -21.38
N LYS A 12 6.07 9.95 -22.16
CA LYS A 12 5.69 11.32 -21.75
C LYS A 12 4.19 11.59 -21.83
N ILE A 13 3.49 10.94 -22.77
CA ILE A 13 2.05 11.11 -23.00
C ILE A 13 1.23 10.19 -22.08
N PHE A 14 1.78 9.04 -21.65
CA PHE A 14 1.15 8.08 -20.76
C PHE A 14 2.00 7.79 -19.51
N PRO A 15 2.21 8.75 -18.61
CA PRO A 15 2.82 8.47 -17.30
C PRO A 15 1.94 7.56 -16.41
N PHE A 16 0.67 7.37 -16.80
CA PHE A 16 -0.36 6.60 -16.06
C PHE A 16 -0.41 5.10 -16.35
N THR A 17 0.39 4.57 -17.26
CA THR A 17 0.21 3.18 -17.71
C THR A 17 0.54 2.15 -16.63
N SER A 18 1.55 2.40 -15.77
CA SER A 18 1.92 1.47 -14.69
C SER A 18 0.88 1.46 -13.57
N ASN A 19 0.42 2.62 -13.10
CA ASN A 19 -0.57 2.71 -12.02
C ASN A 19 -1.91 2.08 -12.45
N ILE A 20 -2.40 2.38 -13.66
CA ILE A 20 -3.63 1.76 -14.20
C ILE A 20 -3.49 0.23 -14.28
N ARG A 21 -2.30 -0.28 -14.59
CA ARG A 21 -2.04 -1.72 -14.61
C ARG A 21 -2.12 -2.29 -13.19
N TYR A 22 -1.46 -1.67 -12.20
CA TYR A 22 -1.50 -2.12 -10.81
C TYR A 22 -2.90 -2.06 -10.23
N ASP A 23 -3.68 -1.03 -10.53
CA ASP A 23 -5.09 -0.93 -10.11
C ASP A 23 -5.92 -2.10 -10.64
N LYS A 24 -5.75 -2.44 -11.93
CA LYS A 24 -6.41 -3.59 -12.54
C LYS A 24 -5.97 -4.92 -11.94
N GLU A 25 -4.67 -5.11 -11.74
CA GLU A 25 -4.10 -6.32 -11.14
C GLU A 25 -4.55 -6.47 -9.68
N THR A 26 -4.52 -5.39 -8.90
CA THR A 26 -5.04 -5.35 -7.52
C THR A 26 -6.51 -5.76 -7.48
N TYR A 27 -7.34 -5.17 -8.35
CA TYR A 27 -8.76 -5.55 -8.42
C TYR A 27 -8.98 -7.01 -8.82
N GLN A 28 -8.19 -7.54 -9.75
CA GLN A 28 -8.25 -8.97 -10.10
C GLN A 28 -7.86 -9.87 -8.93
N ILE A 29 -6.84 -9.50 -8.15
CA ILE A 29 -6.44 -10.21 -6.94
C ILE A 29 -7.56 -10.15 -5.90
N MET A 30 -8.13 -8.99 -5.64
CA MET A 30 -9.25 -8.82 -4.72
C MET A 30 -10.41 -9.76 -5.06
N LYS A 31 -10.76 -9.89 -6.35
CA LYS A 31 -11.80 -10.83 -6.82
C LYS A 31 -11.48 -12.30 -6.59
N LEU A 32 -10.21 -12.67 -6.51
CA LEU A 32 -9.77 -14.03 -6.24
C LEU A 32 -9.73 -14.36 -4.75
N VAL A 33 -9.44 -13.38 -3.91
CA VAL A 33 -9.15 -13.61 -2.49
C VAL A 33 -10.27 -13.16 -1.55
N LEU A 34 -11.11 -12.20 -1.96
CA LEU A 34 -12.22 -11.73 -1.15
C LEU A 34 -13.51 -12.48 -1.46
N ASN A 35 -14.30 -12.72 -0.43
CA ASN A 35 -15.68 -13.19 -0.48
C ASN A 35 -16.61 -12.22 0.25
N GLU A 36 -17.91 -12.46 0.21
CA GLU A 36 -18.92 -11.55 0.75
C GLU A 36 -18.72 -11.13 2.21
N ASN A 37 -18.00 -11.95 3.01
CA ASN A 37 -17.77 -11.72 4.44
C ASN A 37 -16.31 -11.38 4.76
N SER A 38 -15.46 -11.11 3.76
CA SER A 38 -14.05 -10.82 3.98
C SER A 38 -13.84 -9.42 4.55
N THR A 39 -12.82 -9.27 5.37
CA THR A 39 -12.36 -7.99 5.93
C THR A 39 -11.18 -7.48 5.12
N PHE A 40 -11.32 -6.29 4.57
CA PHE A 40 -10.28 -5.58 3.84
C PHE A 40 -9.79 -4.35 4.62
N VAL A 41 -8.49 -4.13 4.62
CA VAL A 41 -7.81 -3.01 5.26
C VAL A 41 -7.07 -2.21 4.21
N ASP A 42 -7.35 -0.91 4.09
CA ASP A 42 -6.72 0.03 3.15
C ASP A 42 -5.87 1.04 3.93
N VAL A 43 -4.56 0.88 3.88
CA VAL A 43 -3.58 1.76 4.55
C VAL A 43 -3.04 2.75 3.53
N GLY A 44 -3.38 4.04 3.71
CA GLY A 44 -3.19 5.07 2.69
C GLY A 44 -4.35 5.08 1.69
N CYS A 45 -5.57 5.17 2.21
CA CYS A 45 -6.81 5.01 1.43
C CYS A 45 -7.04 6.14 0.41
N HIS A 46 -6.41 7.31 0.57
CA HIS A 46 -6.54 8.48 -0.30
C HIS A 46 -8.00 8.86 -0.55
N VAL A 47 -8.54 8.74 -1.77
CA VAL A 47 -9.95 9.03 -2.11
C VAL A 47 -10.86 7.79 -2.07
N GLY A 48 -10.31 6.62 -1.71
CA GLY A 48 -11.06 5.39 -1.46
C GLY A 48 -11.40 4.55 -2.69
N GLU A 49 -10.68 4.71 -3.80
CA GLU A 49 -10.97 3.94 -5.03
C GLU A 49 -10.86 2.43 -4.83
N VAL A 50 -9.86 1.97 -4.07
CA VAL A 50 -9.66 0.54 -3.78
C VAL A 50 -10.71 0.06 -2.77
N MET A 51 -11.00 0.87 -1.74
CA MET A 51 -12.07 0.56 -0.78
C MET A 51 -13.44 0.43 -1.46
N ASP A 52 -13.75 1.25 -2.46
CA ASP A 52 -15.00 1.13 -3.25
C ASP A 52 -15.14 -0.24 -3.92
N GLN A 53 -14.02 -0.86 -4.33
CA GLN A 53 -14.03 -2.20 -4.90
C GLN A 53 -14.19 -3.27 -3.82
N ALA A 54 -13.51 -3.11 -2.67
CA ALA A 54 -13.64 -4.03 -1.55
C ALA A 54 -15.08 -4.13 -1.04
N LEU A 55 -15.74 -2.99 -0.85
CA LEU A 55 -17.14 -2.92 -0.41
C LEU A 55 -18.12 -3.62 -1.36
N LYS A 56 -17.83 -3.61 -2.67
CA LYS A 56 -18.65 -4.35 -3.66
C LYS A 56 -18.42 -5.86 -3.61
N LEU A 57 -17.18 -6.29 -3.33
CA LEU A 57 -16.81 -7.71 -3.28
C LEU A 57 -17.16 -8.36 -1.95
N SER A 58 -17.14 -7.59 -0.88
CA SER A 58 -17.32 -8.06 0.49
C SER A 58 -18.32 -7.18 1.25
N PRO A 59 -19.59 -7.14 0.81
CA PRO A 59 -20.59 -6.22 1.36
C PRO A 59 -20.95 -6.49 2.83
N ASN A 60 -20.67 -7.68 3.34
CA ASN A 60 -20.91 -8.08 4.73
C ASN A 60 -19.63 -8.02 5.59
N GLY A 61 -18.50 -7.63 5.02
CA GLY A 61 -17.23 -7.53 5.72
C GLY A 61 -17.16 -6.32 6.64
N HIS A 62 -16.26 -6.38 7.64
CA HIS A 62 -15.92 -5.23 8.47
C HIS A 62 -14.64 -4.60 7.93
N HIS A 63 -14.74 -3.46 7.25
CA HIS A 63 -13.62 -2.84 6.53
C HIS A 63 -13.04 -1.65 7.27
N PHE A 64 -11.73 -1.41 7.06
CA PHE A 64 -10.97 -0.34 7.71
C PHE A 64 -10.19 0.47 6.68
N ALA A 65 -10.29 1.80 6.75
CA ALA A 65 -9.54 2.73 5.91
C ALA A 65 -8.74 3.70 6.79
N TYR A 66 -7.46 3.85 6.49
CA TYR A 66 -6.54 4.73 7.22
C TYR A 66 -6.08 5.85 6.30
N GLU A 67 -6.39 7.10 6.68
CA GLU A 67 -6.03 8.28 5.90
C GLU A 67 -5.63 9.43 6.84
N PRO A 68 -4.33 9.81 6.85
CA PRO A 68 -3.85 10.84 7.76
C PRO A 68 -4.21 12.26 7.37
N ILE A 69 -4.49 12.55 6.09
CA ILE A 69 -4.84 13.92 5.65
C ILE A 69 -6.26 14.27 6.10
N PRO A 70 -6.45 15.30 6.97
CA PRO A 70 -7.76 15.56 7.58
C PRO A 70 -8.89 15.84 6.58
N SER A 71 -8.59 16.51 5.47
CA SER A 71 -9.61 16.78 4.42
C SER A 71 -10.10 15.50 3.77
N LEU A 72 -9.17 14.62 3.34
CA LEU A 72 -9.51 13.33 2.73
C LEU A 72 -10.23 12.42 3.73
N TYR A 73 -9.74 12.36 4.98
CA TYR A 73 -10.43 11.62 6.04
C TYR A 73 -11.90 12.06 6.20
N ASN A 74 -12.16 13.38 6.23
CA ASN A 74 -13.54 13.87 6.38
C ASN A 74 -14.41 13.46 5.20
N ASP A 75 -13.90 13.54 3.97
CA ASP A 75 -14.61 13.10 2.77
C ASP A 75 -14.90 11.60 2.80
N LEU A 76 -13.90 10.78 3.16
CA LEU A 76 -14.03 9.33 3.29
C LEU A 76 -15.01 8.95 4.40
N LYS A 77 -14.95 9.61 5.57
CA LYS A 77 -15.85 9.39 6.69
C LYS A 77 -17.31 9.66 6.33
N PHE A 78 -17.54 10.69 5.53
CA PHE A 78 -18.86 10.99 5.00
C PHE A 78 -19.30 9.94 3.96
N LYS A 79 -18.41 9.63 3.00
CA LYS A 79 -18.65 8.65 1.94
C LYS A 79 -18.98 7.25 2.46
N TYR A 80 -18.25 6.79 3.48
CA TYR A 80 -18.32 5.42 4.01
C TYR A 80 -19.07 5.30 5.33
N LYS A 81 -19.88 6.28 5.66
CA LYS A 81 -20.68 6.26 6.89
C LYS A 81 -21.44 4.95 7.05
N ASN A 82 -21.20 4.24 8.18
CA ASN A 82 -21.84 2.97 8.57
C ASN A 82 -21.48 1.74 7.70
N ILE A 83 -20.55 1.84 6.74
CA ILE A 83 -20.16 0.71 5.88
C ILE A 83 -18.66 0.40 5.93
N CYS A 84 -17.84 1.33 6.43
CA CYS A 84 -16.41 1.14 6.64
C CYS A 84 -15.95 2.02 7.81
N GLU A 85 -15.05 1.52 8.65
CA GLU A 85 -14.38 2.33 9.67
C GLU A 85 -13.25 3.15 9.06
N VAL A 86 -13.44 4.47 9.01
CA VAL A 86 -12.41 5.40 8.55
C VAL A 86 -11.70 6.02 9.74
N ARG A 87 -10.38 5.95 9.78
CA ARG A 87 -9.53 6.44 10.89
C ARG A 87 -8.53 7.48 10.40
N ASN A 88 -8.50 8.65 11.10
CA ASN A 88 -7.56 9.74 10.77
C ASN A 88 -6.23 9.54 11.47
N VAL A 89 -5.46 8.59 10.99
CA VAL A 89 -4.17 8.19 11.55
C VAL A 89 -3.26 7.67 10.43
N ALA A 90 -1.96 7.94 10.51
CA ALA A 90 -0.96 7.26 9.71
C ALA A 90 -0.50 6.01 10.44
N LEU A 91 -0.48 4.87 9.78
CA LEU A 91 0.09 3.65 10.34
C LEU A 91 1.61 3.63 10.17
N SER A 92 2.31 3.12 11.19
CA SER A 92 3.76 2.98 11.24
C SER A 92 4.12 1.93 12.29
N ASP A 93 5.40 1.86 12.71
CA ASP A 93 5.89 0.98 13.79
C ASP A 93 5.82 1.62 15.18
N TYR A 94 5.20 2.79 15.31
CA TYR A 94 5.04 3.50 16.59
C TYR A 94 3.72 4.26 16.68
N SER A 95 3.26 4.49 17.91
CA SER A 95 2.09 5.30 18.23
C SER A 95 2.50 6.66 18.81
N GLY A 96 1.75 7.71 18.46
CA GLY A 96 2.01 9.07 18.94
C GLY A 96 1.63 10.12 17.91
N GLU A 97 2.50 11.12 17.76
CA GLU A 97 2.35 12.17 16.76
C GLU A 97 3.59 12.23 15.87
N SER A 98 3.38 12.62 14.62
CA SER A 98 4.45 12.84 13.65
C SER A 98 4.22 14.11 12.84
N ASP A 99 5.31 14.65 12.32
CA ASP A 99 5.26 15.59 11.22
C ASP A 99 4.87 14.86 9.93
N PHE A 100 4.07 15.50 9.10
CA PHE A 100 3.61 14.95 7.83
C PHE A 100 3.70 16.01 6.74
N HIS A 101 4.29 15.63 5.62
CA HIS A 101 4.46 16.49 4.45
C HIS A 101 3.27 16.35 3.54
N HIS A 102 2.24 17.18 3.76
CA HIS A 102 1.05 17.22 2.91
C HIS A 102 1.36 17.96 1.61
N VAL A 103 1.37 17.25 0.50
CA VAL A 103 1.57 17.79 -0.85
C VAL A 103 0.22 18.28 -1.37
N LEU A 104 0.00 19.61 -1.26
CA LEU A 104 -1.29 20.24 -1.57
C LEU A 104 -1.69 20.11 -3.04
N SER A 105 -0.72 20.12 -3.95
CA SER A 105 -0.92 20.02 -5.40
C SER A 105 -1.14 18.58 -5.88
N ASN A 106 -0.70 17.60 -5.10
CA ASN A 106 -0.90 16.18 -5.37
C ASN A 106 -0.89 15.37 -4.05
N PRO A 107 -2.04 15.27 -3.34
CA PRO A 107 -2.13 14.63 -2.03
C PRO A 107 -1.63 13.19 -2.00
N ALA A 108 -1.67 12.47 -3.12
CA ALA A 108 -1.14 11.11 -3.23
C ALA A 108 0.36 10.99 -2.94
N TYR A 109 1.12 12.08 -3.08
CA TYR A 109 2.57 12.10 -2.79
C TYR A 109 2.90 12.45 -1.33
N SER A 110 1.88 12.59 -0.47
CA SER A 110 2.05 13.00 0.92
C SER A 110 2.59 11.86 1.78
N GLY A 111 3.48 12.17 2.74
CA GLY A 111 4.11 11.16 3.58
C GLY A 111 4.76 11.75 4.84
N ILE A 112 5.15 10.88 5.77
CA ILE A 112 5.88 11.25 6.98
C ILE A 112 7.26 11.85 6.63
N LYS A 113 7.92 11.34 5.60
CA LYS A 113 9.19 11.87 5.09
C LYS A 113 8.97 12.74 3.87
N LYS A 114 9.71 13.86 3.83
CA LYS A 114 9.80 14.68 2.63
C LYS A 114 10.72 13.96 1.62
N ARG A 115 10.27 13.86 0.38
CA ARG A 115 11.04 13.23 -0.71
C ARG A 115 11.18 14.17 -1.92
N ALA A 116 11.90 13.78 -2.95
CA ALA A 116 11.92 14.47 -4.22
C ALA A 116 10.62 14.17 -5.00
N TYR A 117 10.08 15.17 -5.65
CA TYR A 117 8.87 15.05 -6.45
C TYR A 117 9.17 15.35 -7.91
N PRO A 118 8.44 14.76 -8.87
CA PRO A 118 8.67 14.99 -10.30
C PRO A 118 8.49 16.43 -10.75
N LYS A 119 7.75 17.23 -9.98
CA LYS A 119 7.46 18.64 -10.22
C LYS A 119 7.69 19.45 -8.93
N ASN A 120 7.72 20.77 -9.08
CA ASN A 120 7.77 21.66 -7.92
C ASN A 120 6.40 21.69 -7.23
N GLU A 121 6.24 20.86 -6.20
CA GLU A 121 4.98 20.69 -5.48
C GLU A 121 4.84 21.70 -4.32
N LYS A 122 3.61 22.12 -4.06
CA LYS A 122 3.28 22.92 -2.87
C LYS A 122 3.11 21.99 -1.67
N ILE A 123 4.00 22.13 -0.68
CA ILE A 123 4.03 21.26 0.50
C ILE A 123 3.67 22.09 1.75
N LYS A 124 2.78 21.54 2.56
CA LYS A 124 2.46 22.03 3.90
C LYS A 124 2.85 20.98 4.92
N LYS A 125 3.64 21.36 5.93
CA LYS A 125 3.91 20.49 7.07
C LYS A 125 2.74 20.57 8.04
N ILE A 126 2.18 19.42 8.42
CA ILE A 126 1.09 19.28 9.38
C ILE A 126 1.46 18.27 10.46
N LYS A 127 0.80 18.31 11.61
CA LYS A 127 0.87 17.26 12.63
C LYS A 127 -0.23 16.26 12.40
N ILE A 128 0.11 14.98 12.48
CA ILE A 128 -0.82 13.86 12.38
C ILE A 128 -0.62 12.91 13.55
N LYS A 129 -1.64 12.11 13.85
CA LYS A 129 -1.52 10.96 14.75
C LYS A 129 -0.88 9.78 14.02
N THR A 130 -0.08 8.99 14.73
CA THR A 130 0.45 7.72 14.28
C THR A 130 -0.04 6.59 15.18
N SER A 131 -0.19 5.40 14.63
CA SER A 131 -0.56 4.17 15.34
C SER A 131 0.08 2.97 14.66
N THR A 132 -0.04 1.80 15.27
CA THR A 132 0.34 0.53 14.65
C THR A 132 -0.92 -0.25 14.27
N LEU A 133 -0.85 -1.07 13.21
CA LEU A 133 -1.98 -1.91 12.84
C LEU A 133 -2.34 -2.90 13.96
N ASP A 134 -1.36 -3.33 14.73
CA ASP A 134 -1.55 -4.18 15.91
C ASP A 134 -2.45 -3.53 16.96
N ILE A 135 -2.24 -2.25 17.28
CA ILE A 135 -3.11 -1.51 18.22
C ILE A 135 -4.51 -1.37 17.65
N GLU A 136 -4.60 -1.10 16.36
CA GLU A 136 -5.85 -0.80 15.69
C GLU A 136 -6.76 -2.03 15.50
N LEU A 137 -6.18 -3.21 15.19
CA LEU A 137 -6.94 -4.37 14.72
C LEU A 137 -6.73 -5.68 15.49
N LEU A 138 -5.89 -5.71 16.53
CA LEU A 138 -5.61 -6.98 17.23
C LEU A 138 -6.87 -7.62 17.83
N ASN A 139 -7.87 -6.82 18.18
CA ASN A 139 -9.13 -7.29 18.76
C ASN A 139 -10.18 -7.69 17.71
N GLU A 140 -9.87 -7.53 16.42
CA GLU A 140 -10.75 -7.95 15.35
C GLU A 140 -10.86 -9.47 15.26
N LYS A 141 -11.91 -9.93 14.58
CA LYS A 141 -12.18 -11.37 14.41
C LYS A 141 -11.55 -11.92 13.14
N ARG A 142 -11.31 -11.04 12.16
CA ARG A 142 -10.88 -11.41 10.82
C ARG A 142 -10.16 -10.27 10.11
N VAL A 143 -9.09 -10.57 9.40
CA VAL A 143 -8.43 -9.70 8.43
C VAL A 143 -7.96 -10.58 7.29
N ASP A 144 -8.47 -10.38 6.07
CA ASP A 144 -8.18 -11.25 4.93
C ASP A 144 -7.19 -10.64 3.94
N LEU A 145 -7.31 -9.33 3.71
CA LEU A 145 -6.46 -8.61 2.78
C LEU A 145 -6.10 -7.24 3.35
N VAL A 146 -4.83 -6.91 3.31
CA VAL A 146 -4.30 -5.59 3.66
C VAL A 146 -3.63 -4.99 2.44
N LYS A 147 -4.01 -3.77 2.04
CA LYS A 147 -3.25 -2.95 1.08
C LYS A 147 -2.46 -1.90 1.85
N ILE A 148 -1.18 -1.75 1.53
CA ILE A 148 -0.27 -0.78 2.14
C ILE A 148 0.35 0.07 1.03
N ASP A 149 0.05 1.37 1.05
CA ASP A 149 0.51 2.34 0.06
C ASP A 149 0.61 3.70 0.78
N VAL A 150 1.77 3.94 1.38
CA VAL A 150 2.02 5.07 2.29
C VAL A 150 3.26 5.87 1.92
N GLU A 151 3.61 5.80 0.63
CA GLU A 151 4.57 6.67 0.00
C GLU A 151 5.98 6.53 0.60
N GLY A 152 6.41 5.26 0.78
CA GLY A 152 7.73 4.82 1.22
C GLY A 152 7.80 4.32 2.68
N GLY A 153 6.75 4.53 3.47
CA GLY A 153 6.68 4.11 4.89
C GLY A 153 6.21 2.67 5.12
N GLU A 154 6.08 1.87 4.07
CA GLU A 154 5.47 0.53 4.10
C GLU A 154 6.15 -0.41 5.10
N TYR A 155 7.49 -0.37 5.19
CA TYR A 155 8.23 -1.18 6.15
C TYR A 155 7.88 -0.85 7.61
N GLY A 156 7.65 0.43 7.92
CA GLY A 156 7.16 0.84 9.23
C GLY A 156 5.78 0.25 9.51
N VAL A 157 4.87 0.28 8.53
CA VAL A 157 3.54 -0.34 8.67
C VAL A 157 3.65 -1.84 8.89
N LEU A 158 4.48 -2.54 8.13
CA LEU A 158 4.70 -3.98 8.27
C LEU A 158 5.21 -4.35 9.66
N LYS A 159 6.22 -3.65 10.20
CA LYS A 159 6.71 -3.86 11.58
C LYS A 159 5.63 -3.58 12.63
N GLY A 160 4.78 -2.59 12.40
CA GLY A 160 3.64 -2.29 13.27
C GLY A 160 2.45 -3.23 13.12
N SER A 161 2.58 -4.28 12.30
CA SER A 161 1.50 -5.22 11.95
C SER A 161 1.82 -6.68 12.30
N GLU A 162 2.95 -6.96 12.95
CA GLU A 162 3.46 -8.32 13.15
C GLU A 162 2.45 -9.24 13.82
N LYS A 163 1.77 -8.77 14.88
CA LYS A 163 0.78 -9.56 15.62
C LYS A 163 -0.51 -9.78 14.81
N VAL A 164 -0.93 -8.79 14.05
CA VAL A 164 -2.09 -8.91 13.15
C VAL A 164 -1.77 -9.90 12.03
N ILE A 165 -0.58 -9.84 11.46
CA ILE A 165 -0.13 -10.78 10.41
C ILE A 165 -0.04 -12.19 10.98
N GLU A 166 0.56 -12.37 12.16
CA GLU A 166 0.68 -13.68 12.82
C GLU A 166 -0.69 -14.28 13.18
N LYS A 167 -1.63 -13.43 13.60
CA LYS A 167 -2.96 -13.88 14.05
C LYS A 167 -3.89 -14.25 12.89
N PHE A 168 -3.90 -13.46 11.81
CA PHE A 168 -4.92 -13.56 10.77
C PHE A 168 -4.38 -14.10 9.44
N HIS A 169 -3.06 -14.09 9.24
CA HIS A 169 -2.40 -14.49 7.99
C HIS A 169 -2.99 -13.83 6.74
N PRO A 170 -3.21 -12.48 6.73
CA PRO A 170 -3.81 -11.82 5.59
C PRO A 170 -2.92 -11.92 4.36
N ILE A 171 -3.50 -11.85 3.17
CA ILE A 171 -2.74 -11.47 1.99
C ILE A 171 -2.38 -9.99 2.09
N ILE A 172 -1.17 -9.60 1.71
CA ILE A 172 -0.68 -8.23 1.81
C ILE A 172 -0.30 -7.75 0.42
N ILE A 173 -0.94 -6.69 -0.06
CA ILE A 173 -0.51 -5.95 -1.27
C ILE A 173 0.20 -4.70 -0.78
N PHE A 174 1.42 -4.44 -1.26
CA PHE A 174 2.20 -3.31 -0.79
C PHE A 174 2.99 -2.65 -1.91
N GLU A 175 3.16 -1.31 -1.80
CA GLU A 175 4.10 -0.57 -2.63
C GLU A 175 5.51 -0.69 -2.04
N HIS A 176 6.53 -0.86 -2.86
CA HIS A 176 7.93 -0.78 -2.46
C HIS A 176 8.80 -0.46 -3.66
N GLY A 177 9.37 0.73 -3.71
CA GLY A 177 10.15 1.19 -4.86
C GLY A 177 11.11 2.32 -4.54
N LEU A 178 12.09 2.49 -5.42
CA LEU A 178 13.03 3.62 -5.36
C LEU A 178 12.31 4.96 -5.60
N GLY A 179 12.77 6.00 -4.91
CA GLY A 179 12.16 7.33 -4.92
C GLY A 179 11.10 7.54 -3.83
N ALA A 180 10.81 6.50 -3.05
CA ALA A 180 9.94 6.54 -1.89
C ALA A 180 10.59 5.84 -0.67
N SER A 181 10.80 4.53 -0.72
CA SER A 181 11.32 3.74 0.41
C SER A 181 12.74 4.11 0.84
N ASP A 182 13.59 4.54 -0.08
CA ASP A 182 14.95 5.00 0.19
C ASP A 182 15.00 6.25 1.09
N TYR A 183 13.97 7.11 1.08
CA TYR A 183 13.84 8.23 2.02
C TYR A 183 13.56 7.79 3.47
N TYR A 184 13.10 6.56 3.65
CA TYR A 184 12.90 5.93 4.95
C TYR A 184 14.06 5.02 5.35
N ASN A 185 15.17 5.03 4.59
CA ASN A 185 16.32 4.14 4.74
C ASN A 185 15.91 2.65 4.69
N THR A 186 14.90 2.32 3.90
CA THR A 186 14.42 0.95 3.69
C THR A 186 14.82 0.50 2.30
N ASN A 187 15.40 -0.66 2.21
CA ASN A 187 15.77 -1.30 0.96
C ASN A 187 14.98 -2.62 0.74
N SER A 188 15.17 -3.24 -0.42
CA SER A 188 14.45 -4.47 -0.76
C SER A 188 14.85 -5.66 0.13
N GLU A 189 16.07 -5.69 0.65
CA GLU A 189 16.54 -6.76 1.54
C GLU A 189 15.80 -6.72 2.88
N ASP A 190 15.56 -5.52 3.44
CA ASP A 190 14.80 -5.35 4.69
C ASP A 190 13.39 -5.94 4.56
N ILE A 191 12.71 -5.66 3.46
CA ILE A 191 11.37 -6.18 3.15
C ILE A 191 11.40 -7.70 2.95
N PHE A 192 12.37 -8.21 2.18
CA PHE A 192 12.46 -9.63 1.91
C PHE A 192 12.70 -10.43 3.20
N ILE A 193 13.67 -10.02 4.02
CA ILE A 193 13.97 -10.65 5.31
C ILE A 193 12.77 -10.60 6.26
N PHE A 194 12.05 -9.47 6.30
CA PHE A 194 10.83 -9.36 7.11
C PHE A 194 9.83 -10.46 6.75
N PHE A 195 9.49 -10.59 5.47
CA PHE A 195 8.52 -11.58 5.02
C PHE A 195 9.03 -13.03 5.17
N GLU A 196 10.31 -13.28 4.93
CA GLU A 196 10.94 -14.59 5.13
C GLU A 196 10.84 -15.04 6.60
N ASN A 197 11.10 -14.13 7.56
CA ASN A 197 11.05 -14.41 8.99
C ASN A 197 9.64 -14.81 9.47
N ILE A 198 8.60 -14.26 8.88
CA ILE A 198 7.20 -14.58 9.19
C ILE A 198 6.61 -15.66 8.25
N ARG A 199 7.46 -16.32 7.45
CA ARG A 199 7.09 -17.40 6.53
C ARG A 199 6.13 -16.97 5.42
N TYR A 200 6.29 -15.75 4.92
CA TYR A 200 5.56 -15.24 3.76
C TYR A 200 6.43 -15.33 2.51
N GLU A 201 5.77 -15.55 1.37
CA GLU A 201 6.38 -15.54 0.04
C GLU A 201 5.94 -14.31 -0.73
N ILE A 202 6.86 -13.69 -1.48
CA ILE A 202 6.62 -12.46 -2.24
C ILE A 202 6.42 -12.77 -3.73
N PHE A 203 5.47 -12.08 -4.34
CA PHE A 203 5.15 -12.16 -5.77
C PHE A 203 5.05 -10.75 -6.37
N THR A 204 5.33 -10.61 -7.66
CA THR A 204 4.74 -9.49 -8.40
C THR A 204 3.23 -9.71 -8.52
N LEU A 205 2.40 -8.64 -8.63
CA LEU A 205 0.96 -8.81 -8.79
C LEU A 205 0.63 -9.69 -10.00
N LYS A 206 1.29 -9.42 -11.13
CA LYS A 206 1.17 -10.22 -12.35
C LYS A 206 1.62 -11.68 -12.16
N GLY A 207 2.71 -11.90 -11.40
CA GLY A 207 3.22 -13.25 -11.09
C GLY A 207 2.20 -14.06 -10.31
N PHE A 208 1.60 -13.48 -9.28
CA PHE A 208 0.53 -14.11 -8.50
C PHE A 208 -0.67 -14.49 -9.39
N LEU A 209 -1.17 -13.56 -10.21
CA LEU A 209 -2.29 -13.80 -11.12
C LEU A 209 -2.01 -14.91 -12.14
N LYS A 210 -0.75 -15.07 -12.54
CA LYS A 210 -0.30 -16.14 -13.47
C LYS A 210 0.10 -17.44 -12.78
N LYS A 211 -0.03 -17.51 -11.44
CA LYS A 211 0.40 -18.66 -10.63
C LYS A 211 1.89 -18.98 -10.82
N SER A 212 2.72 -17.95 -10.98
CA SER A 212 4.17 -18.09 -11.04
C SER A 212 4.71 -18.51 -9.67
N LEU A 213 5.95 -19.01 -9.64
CA LEU A 213 6.66 -19.24 -8.39
C LEU A 213 6.92 -17.90 -7.66
N PRO A 214 7.03 -17.91 -6.33
CA PRO A 214 7.40 -16.74 -5.56
C PRO A 214 8.78 -16.22 -5.98
N LEU A 215 9.02 -14.95 -5.73
CA LEU A 215 10.29 -14.31 -6.01
C LEU A 215 11.36 -14.81 -5.02
N LEU A 216 12.52 -15.18 -5.54
CA LEU A 216 13.72 -15.36 -4.74
C LEU A 216 14.29 -13.98 -4.34
N LYS A 217 15.09 -13.93 -3.27
CA LYS A 217 15.71 -12.70 -2.76
C LYS A 217 16.42 -11.90 -3.85
N ASP A 218 17.26 -12.56 -4.65
CA ASP A 218 17.99 -11.87 -5.72
C ASP A 218 17.08 -11.35 -6.82
N GLN A 219 15.97 -12.03 -7.11
CA GLN A 219 14.99 -11.58 -8.10
C GLN A 219 14.26 -10.34 -7.59
N PHE A 220 13.80 -10.35 -6.34
CA PHE A 220 13.13 -9.20 -5.71
C PHE A 220 14.05 -7.99 -5.66
N ASN A 221 15.31 -8.16 -5.22
CA ASN A 221 16.33 -7.12 -5.22
C ASN A 221 16.60 -6.55 -6.61
N ASN A 222 16.74 -7.42 -7.62
CA ASN A 222 16.96 -6.96 -9.00
C ASN A 222 15.79 -6.14 -9.54
N ILE A 223 14.55 -6.56 -9.27
CA ILE A 223 13.34 -5.83 -9.67
C ILE A 223 13.32 -4.44 -9.03
N TYR A 224 13.61 -4.35 -7.73
CA TYR A 224 13.67 -3.10 -6.98
C TYR A 224 14.74 -2.15 -7.54
N TYR A 225 16.00 -2.58 -7.64
CA TYR A 225 17.09 -1.72 -8.09
C TYR A 225 17.01 -1.32 -9.56
N LYS A 226 16.36 -2.13 -10.40
CA LYS A 226 16.09 -1.78 -11.80
C LYS A 226 14.81 -0.98 -11.99
N ASN A 227 14.04 -0.77 -10.90
CA ASN A 227 12.73 -0.09 -10.92
C ASN A 227 11.79 -0.68 -11.98
N GLU A 228 11.72 -2.02 -12.04
CA GLU A 228 10.89 -2.75 -13.00
C GLU A 228 9.45 -2.86 -12.52
N GLU A 229 9.24 -3.14 -11.21
CA GLU A 229 7.96 -3.19 -10.52
C GLU A 229 8.10 -2.51 -9.15
N TYR A 230 7.00 -1.93 -8.65
CA TYR A 230 6.95 -1.33 -7.32
C TYR A 230 5.68 -1.69 -6.53
N TYR A 231 4.80 -2.55 -7.08
CA TYR A 231 3.73 -3.19 -6.35
C TYR A 231 3.93 -4.69 -6.28
N PHE A 232 3.79 -5.22 -5.08
CA PHE A 232 4.01 -6.62 -4.78
C PHE A 232 2.86 -7.18 -3.94
N LEU A 233 2.79 -8.50 -3.90
CA LEU A 233 1.91 -9.26 -3.02
C LEU A 233 2.75 -10.19 -2.15
N ALA A 234 2.40 -10.28 -0.87
CA ALA A 234 2.95 -11.28 0.03
C ALA A 234 1.82 -12.12 0.63
N MET A 235 2.06 -13.42 0.80
CA MET A 235 1.12 -14.36 1.41
C MET A 235 1.86 -15.43 2.20
N LEU A 236 1.18 -16.02 3.20
CA LEU A 236 1.73 -17.11 3.98
C LEU A 236 2.15 -18.26 3.07
N LYS A 237 3.34 -18.80 3.29
CA LYS A 237 3.84 -20.01 2.62
C LYS A 237 2.98 -21.20 3.00
N VAL A 238 2.40 -21.87 2.01
CA VAL A 238 1.55 -23.06 2.16
C VAL A 238 2.40 -24.35 2.13
#